data_8167bfc9389185f9c1ccc3982f7ec72b
#
_entry.id   8167bfc9389185f9c1ccc3982f7ec72b
#
_cell.length_a   1.000
_cell.length_b   1.000
_cell.length_c   1.000
_cell.angle_alpha   90.00
_cell.angle_beta   90.00
_cell.angle_gamma   90.00
#
_symmetry.space_group_name_H-M   'P 1'
#
loop_
_entity.id
_entity.type
_entity.pdbx_description
1 polymer ?
#
loop_
_entity_poly.entity_id
_entity_poly.type
_entity_poly.pdbx_seq_one_letter_code
_entity_poly.pdbx_strand_id
1 'polypeptide(L)'
;MTTKNFTRDKMETVQEILQTDSRPVPPVLKQESVPNLGTADIPREIFFSHEYHNLEVEKMWKKVWQWACREENIPNVGDYVVYDVADLSVIVVRSKADKIQAFYNSCLHRGTQLCVNEGNTLALKCPFH
;
A
#
# COMPACT_ATOMS: atom_id res chain seq x y z
N MET A 1 -28.12 -39.85 5.24
CA MET A 1 -27.00 -38.92 5.40
C MET A 1 -27.60 -37.54 5.75
N THR A 2 -27.50 -37.17 7.01
CA THR A 2 -28.11 -35.96 7.55
C THR A 2 -27.15 -34.80 7.29
N THR A 3 -27.49 -33.92 6.36
CA THR A 3 -26.79 -32.63 6.13
C THR A 3 -26.95 -31.79 7.39
N LYS A 4 -25.90 -31.68 8.20
CA LYS A 4 -25.83 -30.69 9.26
C LYS A 4 -25.88 -29.31 8.60
N ASN A 5 -27.00 -28.61 8.73
CA ASN A 5 -27.05 -27.17 8.47
C ASN A 5 -26.05 -26.50 9.42
N PHE A 6 -24.95 -26.01 8.86
CA PHE A 6 -24.02 -25.15 9.56
C PHE A 6 -24.71 -23.79 9.68
N THR A 7 -25.47 -23.58 10.75
CA THR A 7 -25.86 -22.23 11.16
C THR A 7 -24.56 -21.52 11.53
N ARG A 8 -24.15 -20.53 10.75
CA ARG A 8 -23.11 -19.60 11.17
C ARG A 8 -23.60 -19.00 12.49
N ASP A 9 -23.00 -19.43 13.59
CA ASP A 9 -23.20 -18.76 14.86
C ASP A 9 -22.94 -17.27 14.61
N LYS A 10 -23.79 -16.42 15.21
CA LYS A 10 -23.69 -14.97 15.09
C LYS A 10 -22.28 -14.59 15.55
N MET A 11 -21.40 -14.29 14.60
CA MET A 11 -20.05 -13.83 14.94
C MET A 11 -20.18 -12.45 15.59
N GLU A 12 -19.50 -12.27 16.71
CA GLU A 12 -19.41 -10.96 17.35
C GLU A 12 -18.84 -9.93 16.35
N THR A 13 -19.45 -8.77 16.35
CA THR A 13 -18.96 -7.65 15.56
C THR A 13 -17.70 -7.06 16.19
N VAL A 14 -16.88 -6.36 15.42
CA VAL A 14 -15.70 -5.65 15.95
C VAL A 14 -16.09 -4.69 17.07
N GLN A 15 -17.24 -4.04 16.98
CA GLN A 15 -17.74 -3.13 18.01
C GLN A 15 -18.10 -3.86 19.32
N GLU A 16 -18.70 -5.05 19.22
CA GLU A 16 -18.99 -5.89 20.39
C GLU A 16 -17.67 -6.36 21.04
N ILE A 17 -16.67 -6.78 20.25
CA ILE A 17 -15.35 -7.16 20.77
C ILE A 17 -14.64 -5.98 21.46
N LEU A 18 -14.67 -4.78 20.85
CA LEU A 18 -14.05 -3.58 21.41
C LEU A 18 -14.69 -3.14 22.75
N GLN A 19 -15.97 -3.49 23.01
CA GLN A 19 -16.62 -3.22 24.29
C GLN A 19 -16.07 -4.09 25.43
N THR A 20 -15.49 -5.24 25.12
CA THR A 20 -14.89 -6.15 26.11
C THR A 20 -13.41 -5.87 26.39
N ASP A 21 -12.80 -4.90 25.68
CA ASP A 21 -11.39 -4.56 25.89
C ASP A 21 -11.17 -3.92 27.26
N SER A 22 -10.13 -4.36 27.96
CA SER A 22 -9.73 -3.83 29.24
C SER A 22 -9.06 -2.44 29.16
N ARG A 23 -8.69 -2.00 27.96
CA ARG A 23 -8.04 -0.71 27.69
C ARG A 23 -9.01 0.29 27.09
N PRO A 24 -8.83 1.60 27.33
CA PRO A 24 -9.60 2.62 26.64
C PRO A 24 -9.44 2.50 25.12
N VAL A 25 -10.54 2.21 24.43
CA VAL A 25 -10.53 2.09 22.98
C VAL A 25 -10.38 3.47 22.34
N PRO A 26 -9.39 3.69 21.45
CA PRO A 26 -9.23 4.95 20.73
C PRO A 26 -10.49 5.34 19.95
N PRO A 27 -10.86 6.64 19.91
CA PRO A 27 -12.07 7.09 19.22
C PRO A 27 -12.18 6.66 17.77
N VAL A 28 -11.04 6.57 17.05
CA VAL A 28 -11.00 6.14 15.64
C VAL A 28 -11.47 4.70 15.44
N LEU A 29 -11.27 3.81 16.43
CA LEU A 29 -11.73 2.42 16.36
C LEU A 29 -13.20 2.25 16.71
N LYS A 30 -13.82 3.27 17.31
CA LYS A 30 -15.25 3.30 17.62
C LYS A 30 -16.11 3.80 16.45
N GLN A 31 -15.48 4.33 15.41
CA GLN A 31 -16.19 4.75 14.21
C GLN A 31 -16.70 3.52 13.47
N GLU A 32 -17.94 3.57 13.06
CA GLU A 32 -18.46 2.55 12.16
C GLU A 32 -17.67 2.60 10.85
N SER A 33 -17.19 1.44 10.42
CA SER A 33 -16.59 1.31 9.09
C SER A 33 -17.69 1.47 8.03
N VAL A 34 -17.24 1.71 6.80
CA VAL A 34 -18.02 1.95 5.59
C VAL A 34 -19.35 1.20 5.57
N PRO A 35 -20.44 1.81 5.09
CA PRO A 35 -21.75 1.20 5.00
C PRO A 35 -21.69 -0.21 4.39
N ASN A 36 -22.45 -1.12 4.94
CA ASN A 36 -22.56 -2.48 4.44
C ASN A 36 -23.02 -2.43 2.97
N LEU A 37 -22.12 -2.81 2.08
CA LEU A 37 -22.37 -2.84 0.63
C LEU A 37 -23.18 -4.09 0.21
N GLY A 38 -23.64 -4.89 1.19
CA GLY A 38 -24.39 -6.10 0.93
C GLY A 38 -23.49 -7.34 0.73
N THR A 39 -24.15 -8.44 0.39
CA THR A 39 -23.54 -9.75 0.16
C THR A 39 -23.68 -10.22 -1.29
N ALA A 40 -23.97 -9.31 -2.21
CA ALA A 40 -24.04 -9.63 -3.63
C ALA A 40 -22.67 -10.04 -4.16
N ASP A 41 -22.66 -10.90 -5.17
CA ASP A 41 -21.44 -11.32 -5.84
C ASP A 41 -20.74 -10.11 -6.45
N ILE A 42 -19.44 -10.07 -6.32
CA ILE A 42 -18.60 -9.06 -6.94
C ILE A 42 -18.51 -9.38 -8.44
N PRO A 43 -18.85 -8.43 -9.34
CA PRO A 43 -18.71 -8.65 -10.77
C PRO A 43 -17.28 -9.03 -11.13
N ARG A 44 -17.10 -10.15 -11.85
CA ARG A 44 -15.76 -10.65 -12.20
C ARG A 44 -14.97 -9.69 -13.08
N GLU A 45 -15.65 -8.81 -13.80
CA GLU A 45 -15.08 -7.80 -14.69
C GLU A 45 -14.08 -6.88 -13.97
N ILE A 46 -14.29 -6.60 -12.69
CA ILE A 46 -13.37 -5.75 -11.90
C ILE A 46 -11.98 -6.34 -11.77
N PHE A 47 -11.83 -7.68 -11.89
CA PHE A 47 -10.53 -8.35 -11.71
C PHE A 47 -9.67 -8.39 -12.99
N PHE A 48 -10.22 -8.06 -14.15
CA PHE A 48 -9.48 -8.10 -15.41
C PHE A 48 -9.73 -6.91 -16.35
N SER A 49 -10.66 -6.02 -16.00
CA SER A 49 -10.94 -4.84 -16.82
C SER A 49 -9.85 -3.77 -16.66
N HIS A 50 -9.28 -3.34 -17.78
CA HIS A 50 -8.35 -2.19 -17.79
C HIS A 50 -9.00 -0.90 -17.30
N GLU A 51 -10.29 -0.73 -17.51
CA GLU A 51 -11.03 0.45 -17.03
C GLU A 51 -11.05 0.48 -15.50
N TYR A 52 -11.36 -0.64 -14.85
CA TYR A 52 -11.30 -0.75 -13.38
C TYR A 52 -9.89 -0.54 -12.85
N HIS A 53 -8.88 -1.15 -13.49
CA HIS A 53 -7.49 -0.94 -13.12
C HIS A 53 -7.10 0.55 -13.17
N ASN A 54 -7.46 1.26 -14.23
CA ASN A 54 -7.19 2.70 -14.35
C ASN A 54 -7.89 3.51 -13.26
N LEU A 55 -9.13 3.14 -12.91
CA LEU A 55 -9.85 3.77 -11.80
C LEU A 55 -9.18 3.51 -10.45
N GLU A 56 -8.70 2.30 -10.21
CA GLU A 56 -7.93 1.97 -8.99
C GLU A 56 -6.65 2.79 -8.91
N VAL A 57 -5.89 2.88 -9.99
CA VAL A 57 -4.68 3.69 -10.06
C VAL A 57 -4.97 5.14 -9.72
N GLU A 58 -5.96 5.74 -10.36
CA GLU A 58 -6.29 7.17 -10.18
C GLU A 58 -6.94 7.48 -8.82
N LYS A 59 -7.81 6.62 -8.32
CA LYS A 59 -8.62 6.91 -7.13
C LYS A 59 -8.09 6.30 -5.86
N MET A 60 -7.25 5.27 -5.95
CA MET A 60 -6.74 4.54 -4.80
C MET A 60 -5.21 4.56 -4.76
N TRP A 61 -4.53 3.87 -5.68
CA TRP A 61 -3.09 3.64 -5.59
C TRP A 61 -2.26 4.93 -5.51
N LYS A 62 -2.65 5.98 -6.21
CA LYS A 62 -2.00 7.30 -6.15
C LYS A 62 -2.35 8.14 -4.92
N LYS A 63 -3.27 7.69 -4.07
CA LYS A 63 -3.84 8.53 -3.00
C LYS A 63 -3.76 7.94 -1.60
N VAL A 64 -3.56 6.63 -1.48
CA VAL A 64 -3.47 5.95 -0.19
C VAL A 64 -2.03 5.75 0.22
N TRP A 65 -1.79 5.64 1.52
CA TRP A 65 -0.49 5.25 2.04
C TRP A 65 -0.08 3.88 1.52
N GLN A 66 1.16 3.78 1.05
CA GLN A 66 1.78 2.56 0.55
C GLN A 66 2.90 2.13 1.48
N TRP A 67 3.03 0.83 1.68
CA TRP A 67 4.18 0.27 2.36
C TRP A 67 5.28 -0.05 1.36
N ALA A 68 6.25 0.86 1.22
CA ALA A 68 7.30 0.71 0.23
C ALA A 68 8.44 -0.23 0.69
N CYS A 69 8.91 -0.08 1.93
CA CYS A 69 9.96 -0.93 2.50
C CYS A 69 10.01 -0.78 4.01
N ARG A 70 10.80 -1.63 4.67
CA ARG A 70 11.20 -1.44 6.06
C ARG A 70 12.39 -0.49 6.14
N GLU A 71 12.51 0.21 7.26
CA GLU A 71 13.65 1.10 7.50
C GLU A 71 14.98 0.34 7.52
N GLU A 72 14.95 -0.92 7.99
CA GLU A 72 16.10 -1.82 8.01
C GLU A 72 16.59 -2.24 6.60
N ASN A 73 15.80 -2.06 5.56
CA ASN A 73 16.23 -2.32 4.18
C ASN A 73 17.18 -1.22 3.65
N ILE A 74 17.15 -0.04 4.27
CA ILE A 74 17.98 1.12 3.90
C ILE A 74 18.69 1.68 5.14
N PRO A 75 19.56 0.90 5.82
CA PRO A 75 20.15 1.28 7.10
C PRO A 75 21.17 2.42 7.01
N ASN A 76 21.88 2.55 5.88
CA ASN A 76 22.99 3.50 5.72
C ASN A 76 22.60 4.67 4.81
N VAL A 77 23.27 5.80 4.96
CA VAL A 77 23.13 6.93 4.04
C VAL A 77 23.51 6.52 2.62
N GLY A 78 22.65 6.82 1.67
CA GLY A 78 22.78 6.41 0.29
C GLY A 78 22.07 5.09 -0.06
N ASP A 79 21.70 4.27 0.92
CA ASP A 79 20.92 3.07 0.65
C ASP A 79 19.54 3.45 0.09
N TYR A 80 19.15 2.73 -0.96
CA TYR A 80 17.86 2.93 -1.61
C TYR A 80 17.20 1.61 -2.01
N VAL A 81 15.88 1.67 -2.13
CA VAL A 81 15.06 0.64 -2.77
C VAL A 81 14.16 1.28 -3.82
N VAL A 82 13.89 0.54 -4.88
CA VAL A 82 12.88 0.93 -5.87
C VAL A 82 11.55 0.28 -5.48
N TYR A 83 10.52 1.08 -5.42
CA TYR A 83 9.14 0.66 -5.16
C TYR A 83 8.28 0.96 -6.38
N ASP A 84 7.76 -0.09 -6.98
CA ASP A 84 6.89 0.00 -8.15
C ASP A 84 5.44 -0.27 -7.74
N VAL A 85 4.53 0.59 -8.17
CA VAL A 85 3.08 0.44 -7.96
C VAL A 85 2.34 0.90 -9.21
N ALA A 86 1.57 -0.01 -9.81
CA ALA A 86 0.95 0.21 -11.11
C ALA A 86 1.98 0.69 -12.16
N ASP A 87 1.77 1.87 -12.73
CA ASP A 87 2.66 2.51 -13.70
C ASP A 87 3.68 3.49 -13.08
N LEU A 88 3.72 3.56 -11.75
CA LEU A 88 4.61 4.45 -11.01
C LEU A 88 5.81 3.70 -10.45
N SER A 89 7.00 4.27 -10.63
CA SER A 89 8.24 3.82 -10.03
C SER A 89 8.80 4.91 -9.12
N VAL A 90 9.15 4.55 -7.89
CA VAL A 90 9.60 5.47 -6.85
C VAL A 90 10.89 4.95 -6.23
N ILE A 91 11.89 5.81 -6.05
CA ILE A 91 13.12 5.53 -5.31
C ILE A 91 12.92 6.02 -3.89
N VAL A 92 12.99 5.11 -2.92
CA VAL A 92 13.02 5.45 -1.49
C VAL A 92 14.47 5.36 -1.04
N VAL A 93 15.03 6.45 -0.52
CA VAL A 93 16.47 6.56 -0.21
C VAL A 93 16.69 7.18 1.17
N ARG A 94 17.64 6.65 1.93
CA ARG A 94 18.14 7.32 3.13
C ARG A 94 19.11 8.43 2.73
N SER A 95 18.60 9.63 2.63
CA SER A 95 19.40 10.79 2.20
C SER A 95 20.31 11.35 3.30
N LYS A 96 19.97 11.12 4.59
CA LYS A 96 20.78 11.43 5.78
C LYS A 96 20.51 10.37 6.84
N ALA A 97 21.34 10.35 7.90
CA ALA A 97 21.19 9.39 9.00
C ALA A 97 19.76 9.36 9.60
N ASP A 98 19.13 10.51 9.68
CA ASP A 98 17.81 10.74 10.26
C ASP A 98 16.72 11.06 9.21
N LYS A 99 17.02 10.92 7.90
CA LYS A 99 16.11 11.37 6.85
C LYS A 99 16.00 10.40 5.70
N ILE A 100 14.78 9.91 5.50
CA ILE A 100 14.36 9.12 4.34
C ILE A 100 13.54 10.03 3.41
N GLN A 101 13.78 9.94 2.12
CA GLN A 101 13.08 10.67 1.07
C GLN A 101 12.67 9.74 -0.06
N ALA A 102 11.63 10.13 -0.78
CA ALA A 102 11.16 9.41 -1.95
C ALA A 102 11.16 10.34 -3.17
N PHE A 103 11.55 9.80 -4.32
CA PHE A 103 11.61 10.50 -5.59
C PHE A 103 11.02 9.64 -6.69
N TYR A 104 10.42 10.25 -7.70
CA TYR A 104 10.08 9.50 -8.91
C TYR A 104 11.36 8.91 -9.55
N ASN A 105 11.30 7.64 -9.88
CA ASN A 105 12.40 6.93 -10.54
C ASN A 105 12.47 7.25 -12.04
N SER A 106 12.58 8.53 -12.33
CA SER A 106 12.51 9.05 -13.70
C SER A 106 13.40 10.26 -13.87
N CYS A 107 14.21 10.25 -14.92
CA CYS A 107 15.04 11.39 -15.29
C CYS A 107 14.16 12.56 -15.78
N LEU A 108 14.38 13.74 -15.24
CA LEU A 108 13.63 14.96 -15.61
C LEU A 108 13.82 15.37 -17.08
N HIS A 109 14.88 14.86 -17.75
CA HIS A 109 15.15 15.20 -19.15
C HIS A 109 14.27 14.40 -20.12
N ARG A 110 14.28 13.07 -20.04
CA ARG A 110 13.58 12.18 -20.98
C ARG A 110 12.93 10.96 -20.33
N GLY A 111 12.63 11.00 -19.05
CA GLY A 111 11.90 9.94 -18.35
C GLY A 111 12.65 8.63 -18.16
N THR A 112 13.96 8.57 -18.43
CA THR A 112 14.77 7.36 -18.24
C THR A 112 14.77 6.95 -16.78
N GLN A 113 14.55 5.67 -16.50
CA GLN A 113 14.66 5.08 -15.18
C GLN A 113 16.07 5.30 -14.60
N LEU A 114 16.17 5.79 -13.38
CA LEU A 114 17.42 6.16 -12.72
C LEU A 114 18.05 5.00 -11.96
N CYS A 115 17.25 4.21 -11.28
CA CYS A 115 17.67 3.10 -10.44
C CYS A 115 16.87 1.83 -10.76
N VAL A 116 17.50 0.67 -10.52
CA VAL A 116 16.87 -0.64 -10.65
C VAL A 116 17.07 -1.38 -9.32
N ASN A 117 16.02 -2.03 -8.81
CA ASN A 117 16.04 -2.82 -7.58
C ASN A 117 16.45 -1.99 -6.34
N GLU A 118 17.46 -2.44 -5.63
CA GLU A 118 18.02 -1.82 -4.43
C GLU A 118 19.52 -1.58 -4.59
N GLY A 119 20.09 -0.70 -3.78
CA GLY A 119 21.51 -0.42 -3.83
C GLY A 119 21.92 0.72 -2.89
N ASN A 120 23.16 1.18 -3.10
CA ASN A 120 23.70 2.34 -2.38
C ASN A 120 24.26 3.34 -3.39
N THR A 121 23.90 4.60 -3.28
CA THR A 121 24.44 5.70 -4.09
C THR A 121 24.39 7.02 -3.35
N LEU A 122 25.41 7.83 -3.52
CA LEU A 122 25.42 9.20 -2.99
C LEU A 122 24.78 10.22 -3.94
N ALA A 123 24.48 9.81 -5.18
CA ALA A 123 23.85 10.68 -6.16
C ALA A 123 23.05 9.88 -7.18
N LEU A 124 21.79 10.25 -7.40
CA LEU A 124 20.95 9.69 -8.45
C LEU A 124 21.39 10.31 -9.79
N LYS A 125 22.05 9.52 -10.61
CA LYS A 125 22.56 9.95 -11.92
C LYS A 125 21.84 9.24 -13.05
N CYS A 126 21.49 10.01 -14.09
CA CYS A 126 20.95 9.41 -15.30
C CYS A 126 22.03 8.57 -16.01
N PRO A 127 21.73 7.32 -16.41
CA PRO A 127 22.69 6.45 -17.07
C PRO A 127 23.17 6.97 -18.45
N PHE A 128 22.47 7.95 -19.02
CA PHE A 128 22.83 8.54 -20.31
C PHE A 128 23.87 9.68 -20.23
N HIS A 129 24.07 10.28 -19.05
CA HIS A 129 24.94 11.46 -18.91
C HIS A 129 25.83 11.36 -17.67
#